data_e7e0997fb5e35168fd2bbc6fd71a58ee
#
_entry.id   e7e0997fb5e35168fd2bbc6fd71a58ee
#
_cell.length_a   1.000
_cell.length_b   1.000
_cell.length_c   1.000
_cell.angle_alpha   90.00
_cell.angle_beta   90.00
_cell.angle_gamma   90.00
#
_symmetry.space_group_name_H-M   'P 1'
#
loop_
_entity.id
_entity.type
_entity.pdbx_description
1 polymer ?
#
loop_
_entity_poly.entity_id
_entity_poly.type
_entity_poly.pdbx_seq_one_letter_code
_entity_poly.pdbx_strand_id
1 'polypeptide(L)'
;MKTVLVPSLVAAKNIDSLNASFIDNTNDYENGAIIAAGNYGKDQVYEVAAVSGLHNLFMVFSPEDTIITDAAGNEYKIGINDPRTFTNVKGKVFSAYRPQVGDKILISAEGIEGTADDFAVAAAGESKLQFASAAVDGLSYKVLDDSAYISIGGASAIGSQRVAAYLLECVAI
;
A
#
# COMPACT_ATOMS: atom_id res chain seq x y z
N MET A 1 8.29 12.81 1.78
CA MET A 1 7.03 12.57 1.03
C MET A 1 6.50 11.22 1.53
N LYS A 2 5.19 11.01 1.55
CA LYS A 2 4.60 9.69 1.86
C LYS A 2 4.62 8.81 0.63
N THR A 3 4.54 7.51 0.84
CA THR A 3 4.47 6.53 -0.26
C THR A 3 3.22 6.74 -1.09
N VAL A 4 3.37 6.80 -2.41
CA VAL A 4 2.27 6.81 -3.37
C VAL A 4 2.23 5.46 -4.07
N LEU A 5 1.07 4.81 -4.00
CA LEU A 5 0.82 3.51 -4.63
C LEU A 5 -0.28 3.63 -5.67
N VAL A 6 -0.04 3.11 -6.86
CA VAL A 6 -1.05 2.94 -7.90
C VAL A 6 -1.12 1.46 -8.28
N PRO A 7 -2.15 0.73 -7.84
CA PRO A 7 -2.41 -0.63 -8.29
C PRO A 7 -2.78 -0.62 -9.78
N SER A 8 -1.81 -0.87 -10.65
CA SER A 8 -1.97 -0.76 -12.09
C SER A 8 -2.79 -1.91 -12.66
N LEU A 9 -2.37 -3.14 -12.36
CA LEU A 9 -3.05 -4.37 -12.74
C LEU A 9 -2.98 -5.35 -11.57
N VAL A 10 -4.01 -5.38 -10.73
CA VAL A 10 -4.07 -6.26 -9.55
C VAL A 10 -5.34 -7.09 -9.55
N ALA A 11 -5.22 -8.36 -9.19
CA ALA A 11 -6.34 -9.31 -9.14
C ALA A 11 -7.44 -8.85 -8.17
N ALA A 12 -7.07 -8.19 -7.08
CA ALA A 12 -8.00 -7.68 -6.08
C ALA A 12 -9.02 -6.65 -6.60
N LYS A 13 -8.79 -6.01 -7.74
CA LYS A 13 -9.79 -5.15 -8.40
C LYS A 13 -11.02 -5.92 -8.91
N ASN A 14 -10.86 -7.22 -9.18
CA ASN A 14 -11.89 -8.07 -9.74
C ASN A 14 -12.30 -9.22 -8.81
N ILE A 15 -11.58 -9.41 -7.69
CA ILE A 15 -11.78 -10.53 -6.74
C ILE A 15 -11.91 -9.95 -5.34
N ASP A 16 -13.14 -9.76 -4.88
CA ASP A 16 -13.44 -9.14 -3.58
C ASP A 16 -12.83 -9.88 -2.40
N SER A 17 -12.72 -11.21 -2.47
CA SER A 17 -12.14 -12.03 -1.40
C SER A 17 -10.64 -11.79 -1.16
N LEU A 18 -9.96 -11.07 -2.06
CA LEU A 18 -8.58 -10.64 -1.85
C LEU A 18 -8.49 -9.33 -1.07
N ASN A 19 -9.60 -8.60 -0.91
CA ASN A 19 -9.65 -7.36 -0.16
C ASN A 19 -10.06 -7.62 1.28
N ALA A 20 -9.48 -6.87 2.21
CA ALA A 20 -9.81 -6.96 3.62
C ALA A 20 -9.72 -5.58 4.28
N SER A 21 -10.49 -5.42 5.38
CA SER A 21 -10.45 -4.23 6.22
C SER A 21 -9.60 -4.50 7.45
N PHE A 22 -8.80 -3.51 7.82
CA PHE A 22 -7.86 -3.57 8.94
C PHE A 22 -8.03 -2.39 9.88
N ILE A 23 -7.62 -2.58 11.13
CA ILE A 23 -7.49 -1.52 12.13
C ILE A 23 -6.19 -1.72 12.92
N ASP A 24 -5.48 -0.63 13.17
CA ASP A 24 -4.39 -0.57 14.14
C ASP A 24 -4.61 0.62 15.06
N ASN A 25 -4.62 0.38 16.35
CA ASN A 25 -4.81 1.43 17.35
C ASN A 25 -3.49 2.10 17.77
N THR A 26 -2.37 1.64 17.23
CA THR A 26 -1.02 2.04 17.66
C THR A 26 -0.26 2.79 16.58
N ASN A 27 -0.32 2.30 15.33
CA ASN A 27 0.51 2.80 14.24
C ASN A 27 -0.34 3.39 13.10
N ASP A 28 0.27 4.34 12.40
CA ASP A 28 -0.23 4.89 11.14
C ASP A 28 0.41 4.12 9.96
N TYR A 29 -0.32 3.95 8.86
CA TYR A 29 0.17 3.26 7.67
C TYR A 29 0.04 4.10 6.41
N GLU A 30 1.08 4.12 5.58
CA GLU A 30 1.04 4.67 4.23
C GLU A 30 0.43 3.65 3.25
N ASN A 31 -0.15 4.10 2.15
CA ASN A 31 -0.47 3.20 1.06
C ASN A 31 0.81 2.55 0.52
N GLY A 32 0.77 1.25 0.23
CA GLY A 32 1.97 0.47 -0.12
C GLY A 32 2.65 -0.20 1.06
N ALA A 33 2.24 0.10 2.29
CA ALA A 33 2.76 -0.62 3.46
C ALA A 33 2.38 -2.11 3.41
N ILE A 34 3.29 -2.96 3.87
CA ILE A 34 3.08 -4.40 4.01
C ILE A 34 2.69 -4.71 5.45
N ILE A 35 1.61 -5.46 5.61
CA ILE A 35 1.05 -5.84 6.91
C ILE A 35 0.66 -7.32 6.94
N ALA A 36 0.58 -7.89 8.12
CA ALA A 36 0.01 -9.21 8.36
C ALA A 36 -1.34 -9.11 9.05
N ALA A 37 -2.22 -10.10 8.81
CA ALA A 37 -3.49 -10.20 9.48
C ALA A 37 -3.32 -10.83 10.88
N GLY A 38 -3.84 -10.15 11.90
CA GLY A 38 -3.98 -10.63 13.25
C GLY A 38 -5.37 -11.21 13.51
N ASN A 39 -5.94 -10.90 14.67
CA ASN A 39 -7.27 -11.39 15.04
C ASN A 39 -8.36 -10.79 14.17
N TYR A 40 -9.36 -11.61 13.84
CA TYR A 40 -10.56 -11.16 13.14
C TYR A 40 -11.62 -10.73 14.15
N GLY A 41 -11.97 -9.44 14.14
CA GLY A 41 -12.89 -8.85 15.09
C GLY A 41 -14.39 -9.01 14.71
N LYS A 42 -15.26 -8.61 15.63
CA LYS A 42 -16.72 -8.70 15.46
C LYS A 42 -17.26 -7.83 14.32
N ASP A 43 -16.55 -6.75 13.98
CA ASP A 43 -16.94 -5.79 12.94
C ASP A 43 -16.44 -6.19 11.54
N GLN A 44 -16.01 -7.44 11.37
CA GLN A 44 -15.43 -7.98 10.13
C GLN A 44 -14.13 -7.26 9.73
N VAL A 45 -13.38 -6.81 10.71
CA VAL A 45 -12.10 -6.10 10.55
C VAL A 45 -10.99 -6.92 11.21
N TYR A 46 -9.85 -7.04 10.52
CA TYR A 46 -8.65 -7.63 11.09
C TYR A 46 -7.87 -6.60 11.92
N GLU A 47 -7.33 -7.02 13.04
CA GLU A 47 -6.23 -6.28 13.69
C GLU A 47 -4.96 -6.46 12.87
N VAL A 48 -4.13 -5.42 12.80
CA VAL A 48 -2.82 -5.55 12.19
C VAL A 48 -1.91 -6.33 13.11
N ALA A 49 -1.21 -7.32 12.56
CA ALA A 49 -0.14 -8.04 13.24
C ALA A 49 1.23 -7.65 12.67
N ALA A 50 2.27 -7.82 13.46
CA ALA A 50 3.64 -7.66 13.01
C ALA A 50 3.97 -8.66 11.87
N VAL A 51 4.72 -8.20 10.89
CA VAL A 51 5.22 -9.05 9.79
C VAL A 51 6.27 -10.01 10.37
N SER A 52 5.85 -11.19 10.78
CA SER A 52 6.73 -12.23 11.32
C SER A 52 7.12 -13.30 10.30
N GLY A 53 6.33 -13.46 9.26
CA GLY A 53 6.56 -14.34 8.11
C GLY A 53 6.39 -13.57 6.81
N LEU A 54 6.83 -14.14 5.70
CA LEU A 54 6.83 -13.46 4.41
C LEU A 54 5.67 -13.92 3.50
N HIS A 55 4.80 -14.80 3.99
CA HIS A 55 3.62 -15.32 3.30
C HIS A 55 2.34 -14.74 3.86
N ASN A 56 1.27 -14.78 3.07
CA ASN A 56 -0.07 -14.30 3.45
C ASN A 56 -0.09 -12.84 3.91
N LEU A 57 0.76 -12.03 3.32
CA LEU A 57 0.84 -10.61 3.59
C LEU A 57 -0.20 -9.82 2.78
N PHE A 58 -0.51 -8.64 3.27
CA PHE A 58 -1.40 -7.68 2.64
C PHE A 58 -0.65 -6.40 2.33
N MET A 59 -1.02 -5.76 1.23
CA MET A 59 -0.54 -4.43 0.88
C MET A 59 -1.63 -3.40 1.16
N VAL A 60 -1.33 -2.41 1.96
CA VAL A 60 -2.27 -1.34 2.32
C VAL A 60 -2.56 -0.50 1.09
N PHE A 61 -3.84 -0.37 0.79
CA PHE A 61 -4.35 0.53 -0.24
C PHE A 61 -5.76 0.98 0.12
N SER A 62 -5.87 2.22 0.53
CA SER A 62 -7.15 2.88 0.81
C SER A 62 -7.35 4.07 -0.12
N PRO A 63 -8.61 4.45 -0.42
CA PRO A 63 -8.89 5.71 -1.08
C PRO A 63 -8.30 6.87 -0.27
N GLU A 64 -7.66 7.80 -0.95
CA GLU A 64 -7.02 8.98 -0.35
C GLU A 64 -8.06 10.07 -0.06
N ASP A 65 -9.06 9.71 0.75
CA ASP A 65 -10.19 10.57 1.06
C ASP A 65 -9.90 11.47 2.27
N THR A 66 -10.29 12.72 2.19
CA THR A 66 -10.34 13.62 3.35
C THR A 66 -11.67 13.44 4.05
N ILE A 67 -11.63 12.91 5.28
CA ILE A 67 -12.81 12.72 6.13
C ILE A 67 -12.73 13.69 7.30
N ILE A 68 -13.82 14.40 7.57
CA ILE A 68 -14.01 15.18 8.80
C ILE A 68 -15.07 14.52 9.67
N THR A 69 -14.88 14.59 10.97
CA THR A 69 -15.85 14.14 11.96
C THR A 69 -16.45 15.36 12.66
N ASP A 70 -17.79 15.47 12.69
CA ASP A 70 -18.47 16.54 13.42
C ASP A 70 -18.51 16.27 14.94
N ALA A 71 -19.03 17.24 15.70
CA ALA A 71 -19.15 17.12 17.16
C ALA A 71 -20.09 16.00 17.62
N ALA A 72 -20.96 15.49 16.76
CA ALA A 72 -21.86 14.38 17.04
C ALA A 72 -21.25 13.01 16.65
N GLY A 73 -20.04 13.00 16.08
CA GLY A 73 -19.34 11.79 15.66
C GLY A 73 -19.68 11.33 14.24
N ASN A 74 -20.44 12.11 13.46
CA ASN A 74 -20.72 11.77 12.07
C ASN A 74 -19.50 12.07 11.18
N GLU A 75 -19.21 11.18 10.26
CA GLU A 75 -18.08 11.30 9.31
C GLU A 75 -18.59 11.77 7.95
N TYR A 76 -17.90 12.76 7.38
CA TYR A 76 -18.20 13.35 6.08
C TYR A 76 -16.95 13.32 5.20
N LYS A 77 -17.09 12.79 3.99
CA LYS A 77 -16.06 12.92 2.95
C LYS A 77 -16.14 14.30 2.33
N ILE A 78 -15.07 15.07 2.44
CA ILE A 78 -15.01 16.45 1.95
C ILE A 78 -14.09 16.65 0.74
N GLY A 79 -13.33 15.64 0.35
CA GLY A 79 -12.42 15.73 -0.79
C GLY A 79 -11.47 14.56 -0.89
N ILE A 80 -10.51 14.69 -1.80
CA ILE A 80 -9.41 13.74 -1.98
C ILE A 80 -8.14 14.41 -1.49
N ASN A 81 -7.40 13.73 -0.62
CA ASN A 81 -6.09 14.18 -0.16
C ASN A 81 -5.04 14.05 -1.27
N ASP A 82 -4.01 14.88 -1.17
CA ASP A 82 -2.79 14.68 -1.95
C ASP A 82 -2.16 13.34 -1.53
N PRO A 83 -2.01 12.37 -2.45
CA PRO A 83 -1.44 11.05 -2.12
C PRO A 83 -0.04 11.15 -1.50
N ARG A 84 0.70 12.23 -1.76
CA ARG A 84 2.03 12.46 -1.19
C ARG A 84 2.02 12.79 0.30
N THR A 85 0.88 13.09 0.87
CA THR A 85 0.69 13.43 2.28
C THR A 85 -0.29 12.49 3.00
N PHE A 86 -0.95 11.61 2.25
CA PHE A 86 -1.97 10.71 2.78
C PHE A 86 -1.38 9.66 3.71
N THR A 87 -2.12 9.37 4.77
CA THR A 87 -1.79 8.32 5.75
C THR A 87 -3.07 7.73 6.30
N ASN A 88 -3.13 6.42 6.40
CA ASN A 88 -4.17 5.70 7.14
C ASN A 88 -3.86 5.85 8.63
N VAL A 89 -4.62 6.70 9.33
CA VAL A 89 -4.35 7.04 10.73
C VAL A 89 -4.79 5.92 11.66
N LYS A 90 -4.05 5.72 12.74
CA LYS A 90 -4.38 4.77 13.81
C LYS A 90 -5.78 4.98 14.38
N GLY A 91 -6.41 3.89 14.80
CA GLY A 91 -7.77 3.90 15.34
C GLY A 91 -8.87 4.08 14.29
N LYS A 92 -8.53 4.16 13.01
CA LYS A 92 -9.48 4.17 11.89
C LYS A 92 -9.34 2.90 11.07
N VAL A 93 -10.47 2.44 10.52
CA VAL A 93 -10.49 1.30 9.60
C VAL A 93 -9.92 1.73 8.25
N PHE A 94 -9.06 0.90 7.69
CA PHE A 94 -8.47 1.09 6.38
C PHE A 94 -8.49 -0.21 5.56
N SER A 95 -8.27 -0.09 4.27
CA SER A 95 -8.31 -1.22 3.34
C SER A 95 -6.92 -1.71 2.98
N ALA A 96 -6.80 -3.01 2.79
CA ALA A 96 -5.63 -3.63 2.21
C ALA A 96 -6.06 -4.81 1.32
N TYR A 97 -5.20 -5.19 0.39
CA TYR A 97 -5.44 -6.33 -0.47
C TYR A 97 -4.30 -7.35 -0.38
N ARG A 98 -4.62 -8.60 -0.67
CA ARG A 98 -3.62 -9.69 -0.77
C ARG A 98 -3.07 -9.71 -2.19
N PRO A 99 -1.77 -9.41 -2.39
CA PRO A 99 -1.13 -9.52 -3.70
C PRO A 99 -1.22 -10.93 -4.28
N GLN A 100 -1.24 -11.01 -5.60
CA GLN A 100 -1.20 -12.26 -6.35
C GLN A 100 -0.05 -12.23 -7.35
N VAL A 101 0.51 -13.40 -7.67
CA VAL A 101 1.54 -13.51 -8.71
C VAL A 101 0.99 -12.98 -10.03
N GLY A 102 1.74 -12.09 -10.68
CA GLY A 102 1.34 -11.37 -11.89
C GLY A 102 0.72 -10.00 -11.65
N ASP A 103 0.41 -9.63 -10.39
CA ASP A 103 -0.05 -8.28 -10.07
C ASP A 103 1.03 -7.26 -10.40
N LYS A 104 0.61 -6.13 -11.01
CA LYS A 104 1.50 -5.01 -11.33
C LYS A 104 1.10 -3.76 -10.59
N ILE A 105 2.08 -3.10 -9.99
CA ILE A 105 1.92 -1.88 -9.24
C ILE A 105 2.95 -0.84 -9.64
N LEU A 106 2.57 0.45 -9.55
CA LEU A 106 3.51 1.56 -9.50
C LEU A 106 3.60 2.03 -8.05
N ILE A 107 4.80 2.07 -7.51
CA ILE A 107 5.05 2.53 -6.15
C ILE A 107 6.16 3.60 -6.17
N SER A 108 5.95 4.69 -5.45
CA SER A 108 6.97 5.73 -5.36
C SER A 108 8.22 5.24 -4.62
N ALA A 109 9.35 5.88 -4.88
CA ALA A 109 10.63 5.48 -4.29
C ALA A 109 10.61 5.43 -2.76
N GLU A 110 9.77 6.24 -2.10
CA GLU A 110 9.61 6.25 -0.65
C GLU A 110 8.98 4.96 -0.09
N GLY A 111 8.33 4.17 -0.93
CA GLY A 111 7.70 2.91 -0.53
C GLY A 111 8.64 1.71 -0.49
N ILE A 112 9.89 1.87 -0.93
CA ILE A 112 10.89 0.80 -0.97
C ILE A 112 12.16 1.33 -0.29
N GLU A 113 12.71 0.55 0.61
CA GLU A 113 13.95 0.90 1.32
C GLU A 113 15.17 0.18 0.73
N GLY A 114 16.35 0.75 0.97
CA GLY A 114 17.62 0.23 0.49
C GLY A 114 18.09 0.86 -0.82
N THR A 115 19.13 0.27 -1.41
CA THR A 115 19.66 0.69 -2.72
C THR A 115 18.90 -0.06 -3.82
N ALA A 116 18.51 0.67 -4.86
CA ALA A 116 17.76 0.09 -5.99
C ALA A 116 18.45 -1.16 -6.56
N ASP A 117 17.67 -2.24 -6.74
CA ASP A 117 18.13 -3.55 -7.20
C ASP A 117 16.99 -4.21 -8.00
N ASP A 118 17.21 -5.43 -8.49
CA ASP A 118 16.31 -6.14 -9.40
C ASP A 118 14.96 -6.55 -8.77
N PHE A 119 14.90 -6.65 -7.45
CA PHE A 119 13.71 -7.07 -6.72
C PHE A 119 13.38 -6.11 -5.57
N ALA A 120 12.09 -6.06 -5.22
CA ALA A 120 11.58 -5.46 -4.00
C ALA A 120 10.81 -6.53 -3.22
N VAL A 121 11.28 -6.86 -2.02
CA VAL A 121 10.81 -8.02 -1.24
C VAL A 121 10.26 -7.59 0.12
N ALA A 122 9.33 -8.37 0.67
CA ALA A 122 8.93 -8.19 2.06
C ALA A 122 10.05 -8.67 3.00
N ALA A 123 10.19 -8.01 4.16
CA ALA A 123 11.14 -8.38 5.18
C ALA A 123 10.46 -8.48 6.55
N ALA A 124 10.88 -9.43 7.37
CA ALA A 124 10.32 -9.62 8.70
C ALA A 124 10.60 -8.39 9.58
N GLY A 125 9.58 -7.91 10.26
CA GLY A 125 9.64 -6.71 11.11
C GLY A 125 9.47 -5.39 10.35
N GLU A 126 9.47 -5.40 9.02
CA GLU A 126 9.39 -4.20 8.21
C GLU A 126 7.99 -4.03 7.59
N SER A 127 7.54 -2.78 7.49
CA SER A 127 6.28 -2.43 6.83
C SER A 127 6.47 -1.89 5.41
N LYS A 128 7.72 -1.75 4.95
CA LYS A 128 8.06 -1.36 3.59
C LYS A 128 8.78 -2.49 2.87
N LEU A 129 8.63 -2.51 1.55
CA LEU A 129 9.43 -3.39 0.72
C LEU A 129 10.92 -3.01 0.84
N GLN A 130 11.79 -3.99 0.71
CA GLN A 130 13.24 -3.82 0.73
C GLN A 130 13.82 -4.22 -0.62
N PHE A 131 14.75 -3.42 -1.18
CA PHE A 131 15.45 -3.83 -2.39
C PHE A 131 16.35 -5.04 -2.13
N ALA A 132 16.39 -5.97 -3.09
CA ALA A 132 17.17 -7.18 -3.02
C ALA A 132 17.61 -7.64 -4.42
N SER A 133 18.76 -8.32 -4.49
CA SER A 133 19.29 -8.88 -5.73
C SER A 133 18.57 -10.16 -6.20
N ALA A 134 17.71 -10.74 -5.36
CA ALA A 134 16.94 -11.94 -5.66
C ALA A 134 15.60 -11.94 -4.95
N ALA A 135 14.62 -12.65 -5.52
CA ALA A 135 13.36 -12.93 -4.84
C ALA A 135 13.59 -13.80 -3.59
N VAL A 136 12.77 -13.60 -2.56
CA VAL A 136 12.75 -14.42 -1.35
C VAL A 136 11.63 -15.45 -1.40
N ASP A 137 11.66 -16.43 -0.51
CA ASP A 137 10.54 -17.33 -0.27
C ASP A 137 9.42 -16.59 0.49
N GLY A 138 8.51 -15.99 -0.26
CA GLY A 138 7.44 -15.11 0.22
C GLY A 138 7.21 -13.93 -0.71
N LEU A 139 6.50 -12.90 -0.23
CA LEU A 139 6.10 -11.77 -1.06
C LEU A 139 7.30 -11.07 -1.69
N SER A 140 7.39 -11.17 -3.01
CA SER A 140 8.48 -10.62 -3.82
C SER A 140 7.94 -10.01 -5.10
N TYR A 141 8.46 -8.86 -5.44
CA TYR A 141 8.21 -8.15 -6.69
C TYR A 141 9.48 -8.04 -7.50
N LYS A 142 9.40 -8.26 -8.80
CA LYS A 142 10.45 -7.95 -9.76
C LYS A 142 10.32 -6.51 -10.22
N VAL A 143 11.41 -5.77 -10.28
CA VAL A 143 11.46 -4.44 -10.87
C VAL A 143 11.40 -4.57 -12.39
N LEU A 144 10.35 -4.03 -13.01
CA LEU A 144 10.18 -4.02 -14.47
C LEU A 144 10.69 -2.70 -15.08
N ASP A 145 10.55 -1.58 -14.35
CA ASP A 145 11.00 -0.25 -14.77
C ASP A 145 11.38 0.55 -13.53
N ASP A 146 12.62 0.99 -13.46
CA ASP A 146 13.20 1.81 -12.39
C ASP A 146 13.13 3.32 -12.69
N SER A 147 12.71 3.68 -13.89
CA SER A 147 12.56 5.06 -14.37
C SER A 147 11.10 5.48 -14.54
N ALA A 148 10.17 4.70 -14.03
CA ALA A 148 8.74 4.98 -14.06
C ALA A 148 8.39 6.24 -13.24
N TYR A 149 7.21 6.80 -13.46
CA TYR A 149 6.71 7.92 -12.69
C TYR A 149 5.20 7.83 -12.47
N ILE A 150 4.74 8.41 -11.35
CA ILE A 150 3.35 8.62 -11.05
C ILE A 150 3.02 10.10 -11.29
N SER A 151 2.02 10.39 -12.12
CA SER A 151 1.51 11.74 -12.30
C SER A 151 0.45 12.06 -11.25
N ILE A 152 0.66 13.11 -10.48
CA ILE A 152 -0.28 13.60 -9.47
C ILE A 152 -0.89 14.91 -9.98
N GLY A 153 -2.22 14.96 -9.98
CA GLY A 153 -3.01 16.08 -10.53
C GLY A 153 -3.65 15.76 -11.87
N GLY A 154 -4.77 16.43 -12.18
CA GLY A 154 -5.48 16.25 -13.45
C GLY A 154 -4.69 16.80 -14.63
N ALA A 155 -4.96 16.30 -15.83
CA ALA A 155 -4.30 16.70 -17.08
C ALA A 155 -4.40 18.21 -17.40
N SER A 156 -5.32 18.94 -16.76
CA SER A 156 -5.52 20.38 -16.89
C SER A 156 -4.96 21.19 -15.71
N ALA A 157 -4.38 20.53 -14.70
CA ALA A 157 -3.81 21.25 -13.56
C ALA A 157 -2.48 21.89 -13.97
N ILE A 158 -2.40 23.20 -13.87
CA ILE A 158 -1.12 23.92 -13.88
C ILE A 158 -0.34 23.40 -12.68
N GLY A 159 0.71 22.59 -12.96
CA GLY A 159 1.53 22.00 -11.89
C GLY A 159 1.29 20.51 -11.64
N SER A 160 0.84 19.73 -12.63
CA SER A 160 0.92 18.27 -12.51
C SER A 160 2.37 17.89 -12.17
N GLN A 161 2.55 17.24 -11.02
CA GLN A 161 3.88 16.83 -10.57
C GLN A 161 4.07 15.35 -10.88
N ARG A 162 5.29 15.02 -11.33
CA ARG A 162 5.73 13.65 -11.49
C ARG A 162 6.50 13.22 -10.24
N VAL A 163 6.11 12.10 -9.69
CA VAL A 163 6.81 11.44 -8.59
C VAL A 163 7.56 10.26 -9.17
N ALA A 164 8.87 10.17 -8.91
CA ALA A 164 9.67 9.03 -9.30
C ALA A 164 9.10 7.74 -8.68
N ALA A 165 9.00 6.69 -9.48
CA ALA A 165 8.37 5.45 -9.09
C ALA A 165 9.04 4.25 -9.77
N TYR A 166 8.76 3.08 -9.23
CA TYR A 166 9.12 1.79 -9.79
C TYR A 166 7.86 1.08 -10.28
N LEU A 167 7.94 0.50 -11.49
CA LEU A 167 6.94 -0.46 -11.96
C LEU A 167 7.38 -1.85 -11.50
N LEU A 168 6.55 -2.48 -10.69
CA LEU A 168 6.83 -3.77 -10.08
C LEU A 168 5.82 -4.82 -10.53
N GLU A 169 6.26 -6.08 -10.67
CA GLU A 169 5.42 -7.25 -10.89
C GLU A 169 5.61 -8.27 -9.77
N CYS A 170 4.52 -8.69 -9.13
CA CYS A 170 4.56 -9.73 -8.11
C CYS A 170 4.96 -11.07 -8.73
N VAL A 171 6.03 -11.68 -8.21
CA VAL A 171 6.59 -12.94 -8.72
C VAL A 171 6.54 -14.07 -7.70
N ALA A 172 6.35 -13.77 -6.42
CA ALA A 172 6.17 -14.74 -5.33
C ALA A 172 5.29 -14.14 -4.21
N ILE A 173 4.60 -15.02 -3.44
CA ILE A 173 3.69 -14.65 -2.32
C ILE A 173 3.79 -15.63 -1.15
#